data_3d2edbc4fce779f525732babf151436d
#
_entry.id   3d2edbc4fce779f525732babf151436d
#
_cell.length_a   1.000
_cell.length_b   1.000
_cell.length_c   1.000
_cell.angle_alpha   90.00
_cell.angle_beta   90.00
_cell.angle_gamma   90.00
#
_symmetry.space_group_name_H-M   'P 1'
#
loop_
_entity.id
_entity.type
_entity.pdbx_description
1 polymer ?
#
loop_
_entity_poly.entity_id
_entity_poly.type
_entity_poly.pdbx_seq_one_letter_code
_entity_poly.pdbx_strand_id
1 'polypeptide(L)'
;MTARRVVVTGLGATTPLGGDVPSTWDGLLAGRSGVTRLDAEWAQDLPVRIAAPAAVDPADVLDRVEARTLDRSQQLALVAAREAWRDAGLDDEVEPERLAVAVASGIGGVLTLLAQYDVLRERGARRVSPHTVPMLMPNGPAATVGLDLVARAGVHTPVSACASGAEAIALGLDLLRAGRADVVVAGGTEAAIHALPIAGFASMRALSSREDEPEAASRPYDKGRDGFVLGEGAAVLVLEAAEHAAARGARVYAELAGAGLSADAHHVAAPEPTGAGAARALAIALRDADAQPQDVVHVNAHATSTPLGDVAESLALRSALGAAVDGAPVTATKSCTGHLLGAAGALEAAVTVLSLHHRTAPPTRNLDDPDDEIHLDVVRMAPRPLGDGVALSNSFGFGGHNVTLAFRPAG
;
A
#
# COMPACT_ATOMS: atom_id res chain seq x y z
N MET A 1 1.91 -31.18 -9.24
CA MET A 1 0.85 -30.30 -9.77
C MET A 1 1.46 -28.92 -9.88
N THR A 2 1.44 -28.25 -11.02
CA THR A 2 1.85 -26.85 -11.16
C THR A 2 0.93 -25.98 -10.31
N ALA A 3 1.50 -25.01 -9.59
CA ALA A 3 0.71 -24.07 -8.80
C ALA A 3 -0.27 -23.32 -9.72
N ARG A 4 -1.46 -23.04 -9.23
CA ARG A 4 -2.51 -22.28 -9.94
C ARG A 4 -1.97 -20.87 -10.20
N ARG A 5 -2.01 -20.40 -11.47
CA ARG A 5 -1.61 -19.04 -11.83
C ARG A 5 -2.65 -18.04 -11.33
N VAL A 6 -2.19 -16.89 -10.87
CA VAL A 6 -3.03 -15.81 -10.34
C VAL A 6 -2.77 -14.54 -11.11
N VAL A 7 -3.83 -13.90 -11.57
CA VAL A 7 -3.76 -12.68 -12.39
C VAL A 7 -4.50 -11.52 -11.72
N VAL A 8 -4.08 -10.30 -12.05
CA VAL A 8 -4.73 -9.06 -11.63
C VAL A 8 -5.63 -8.59 -12.75
N THR A 9 -6.94 -8.50 -12.48
CA THR A 9 -7.95 -8.11 -13.48
C THR A 9 -8.60 -6.77 -13.21
N GLY A 10 -8.53 -6.26 -11.97
CA GLY A 10 -9.06 -4.97 -11.60
C GLY A 10 -8.20 -4.24 -10.59
N LEU A 11 -8.21 -2.92 -10.66
CA LEU A 11 -7.50 -2.01 -9.78
C LEU A 11 -8.44 -0.89 -9.30
N GLY A 12 -8.32 -0.51 -8.04
CA GLY A 12 -9.01 0.65 -7.48
C GLY A 12 -8.15 1.34 -6.44
N ALA A 13 -8.23 2.66 -6.39
CA ALA A 13 -7.44 3.45 -5.45
C ALA A 13 -8.13 4.78 -5.09
N THR A 14 -7.92 5.24 -3.89
CA THR A 14 -8.15 6.62 -3.48
C THR A 14 -6.97 7.08 -2.66
N THR A 15 -6.28 8.12 -3.11
CA THR A 15 -4.93 8.48 -2.68
C THR A 15 -4.77 9.99 -2.55
N PRO A 16 -3.65 10.48 -2.00
CA PRO A 16 -3.33 11.90 -2.00
C PRO A 16 -3.17 12.52 -3.41
N LEU A 17 -3.06 11.70 -4.46
CA LEU A 17 -2.90 12.18 -5.84
C LEU A 17 -4.20 12.17 -6.65
N GLY A 18 -5.21 11.43 -6.20
CA GLY A 18 -6.49 11.33 -6.90
C GLY A 18 -7.48 10.40 -6.21
N GLY A 19 -8.75 10.52 -6.61
CA GLY A 19 -9.85 9.71 -6.09
C GLY A 19 -10.02 8.36 -6.79
N ASP A 20 -9.20 8.06 -7.81
CA ASP A 20 -9.24 6.85 -8.62
C ASP A 20 -7.84 6.45 -9.12
N VAL A 21 -7.73 5.28 -9.74
CA VAL A 21 -6.47 4.77 -10.31
C VAL A 21 -5.92 5.65 -11.42
N PRO A 22 -6.70 6.11 -12.42
CA PRO A 22 -6.18 6.96 -13.49
C PRO A 22 -5.55 8.26 -12.97
N SER A 23 -6.25 9.00 -12.11
CA SER A 23 -5.74 10.27 -11.56
C SER A 23 -4.52 10.08 -10.66
N THR A 24 -4.46 8.96 -9.93
CA THR A 24 -3.29 8.57 -9.13
C THR A 24 -2.09 8.28 -10.02
N TRP A 25 -2.27 7.49 -11.09
CA TRP A 25 -1.22 7.15 -12.04
C TRP A 25 -0.67 8.38 -12.77
N ASP A 26 -1.56 9.22 -13.29
CA ASP A 26 -1.18 10.49 -13.93
C ASP A 26 -0.42 11.42 -12.97
N GLY A 27 -0.83 11.43 -11.69
CA GLY A 27 -0.14 12.16 -10.64
C GLY A 27 1.28 11.69 -10.39
N LEU A 28 1.48 10.37 -10.35
CA LEU A 28 2.80 9.76 -10.19
C LEU A 28 3.71 10.02 -11.39
N LEU A 29 3.20 9.86 -12.62
CA LEU A 29 3.98 10.13 -13.84
C LEU A 29 4.38 11.60 -13.96
N ALA A 30 3.53 12.51 -13.51
CA ALA A 30 3.80 13.94 -13.47
C ALA A 30 4.70 14.37 -12.30
N GLY A 31 5.05 13.44 -11.38
CA GLY A 31 5.81 13.76 -10.18
C GLY A 31 5.08 14.76 -9.27
N ARG A 32 3.75 14.75 -9.20
CA ARG A 32 2.97 15.61 -8.29
C ARG A 32 3.14 15.14 -6.85
N SER A 33 3.09 16.07 -5.91
CA SER A 33 3.04 15.76 -4.48
C SER A 33 1.61 15.89 -3.96
N GLY A 34 1.18 14.93 -3.14
CA GLY A 34 -0.04 15.01 -2.36
C GLY A 34 0.19 15.51 -0.92
N VAL A 35 1.43 15.89 -0.60
CA VAL A 35 1.78 16.40 0.73
C VAL A 35 1.36 17.85 0.87
N THR A 36 0.65 18.16 1.95
CA THR A 36 0.17 19.51 2.26
C THR A 36 0.39 19.87 3.71
N ARG A 37 0.29 21.17 4.03
CA ARG A 37 0.24 21.64 5.39
C ARG A 37 -1.13 21.35 6.01
N LEU A 38 -1.16 21.01 7.29
CA LEU A 38 -2.38 20.83 8.06
C LEU A 38 -2.77 22.17 8.70
N ASP A 39 -3.82 22.79 8.16
CA ASP A 39 -4.32 24.10 8.63
C ASP A 39 -5.44 23.96 9.71
N ALA A 40 -5.81 22.72 10.05
CA ALA A 40 -6.83 22.47 11.07
C ALA A 40 -6.40 22.95 12.45
N GLU A 41 -7.35 23.47 13.23
CA GLU A 41 -7.10 24.03 14.57
C GLU A 41 -6.41 23.01 15.49
N TRP A 42 -6.80 21.73 15.44
CA TRP A 42 -6.21 20.66 16.23
C TRP A 42 -4.73 20.37 15.89
N ALA A 43 -4.25 20.82 14.73
CA ALA A 43 -2.88 20.58 14.28
C ALA A 43 -1.89 21.69 14.71
N GLN A 44 -2.37 22.84 15.18
CA GLN A 44 -1.53 24.02 15.39
C GLN A 44 -0.45 23.85 16.47
N ASP A 45 -0.74 23.06 17.50
CA ASP A 45 0.20 22.79 18.60
C ASP A 45 1.03 21.51 18.37
N LEU A 46 0.91 20.86 17.21
CA LEU A 46 1.67 19.64 16.91
C LEU A 46 3.11 19.97 16.52
N PRO A 47 4.06 19.09 16.84
CA PRO A 47 5.47 19.23 16.44
C PRO A 47 5.69 19.01 14.94
N VAL A 48 4.73 18.40 14.23
CA VAL A 48 4.71 18.21 12.77
C VAL A 48 3.32 18.53 12.26
N ARG A 49 3.23 19.41 11.26
CA ARG A 49 1.97 19.93 10.71
C ARG A 49 1.85 19.69 9.20
N ILE A 50 2.44 18.62 8.72
CA ILE A 50 2.33 18.20 7.32
C ILE A 50 1.79 16.77 7.25
N ALA A 51 0.98 16.49 6.23
CA ALA A 51 0.46 15.16 5.92
C ALA A 51 0.06 15.08 4.45
N ALA A 52 -0.28 13.88 3.98
CA ALA A 52 -0.80 13.64 2.64
C ALA A 52 -2.24 13.07 2.74
N PRO A 53 -3.25 13.92 2.89
CA PRO A 53 -4.65 13.50 2.93
C PRO A 53 -5.12 12.98 1.57
N ALA A 54 -6.15 12.13 1.56
CA ALA A 54 -6.80 11.71 0.33
C ALA A 54 -7.32 12.92 -0.45
N ALA A 55 -7.03 12.97 -1.76
CA ALA A 55 -7.38 14.11 -2.62
C ALA A 55 -8.89 14.31 -2.78
N VAL A 56 -9.67 13.23 -2.62
CA VAL A 56 -11.14 13.24 -2.65
C VAL A 56 -11.65 12.71 -1.32
N ASP A 57 -12.58 13.42 -0.68
CA ASP A 57 -13.21 12.93 0.52
C ASP A 57 -14.13 11.75 0.18
N PRO A 58 -13.93 10.55 0.75
CA PRO A 58 -14.77 9.40 0.44
C PRO A 58 -16.24 9.63 0.82
N ALA A 59 -16.54 10.53 1.77
CA ALA A 59 -17.90 10.89 2.14
C ALA A 59 -18.64 11.67 1.03
N ASP A 60 -17.93 12.27 0.08
CA ASP A 60 -18.52 12.93 -1.10
C ASP A 60 -18.84 11.95 -2.23
N VAL A 61 -18.28 10.75 -2.17
CA VAL A 61 -18.46 9.67 -3.17
C VAL A 61 -19.53 8.67 -2.72
N LEU A 62 -19.58 8.37 -1.42
CA LEU A 62 -20.51 7.39 -0.84
C LEU A 62 -21.89 8.02 -0.55
N ASP A 63 -22.92 7.16 -0.47
CA ASP A 63 -24.22 7.61 0.04
C ASP A 63 -24.07 8.15 1.47
N ARG A 64 -24.79 9.24 1.76
CA ARG A 64 -24.69 9.95 3.03
C ARG A 64 -25.08 9.08 4.24
N VAL A 65 -25.99 8.13 4.07
CA VAL A 65 -26.42 7.23 5.16
C VAL A 65 -25.33 6.18 5.39
N GLU A 66 -24.79 5.63 4.32
CA GLU A 66 -23.68 4.68 4.35
C GLU A 66 -22.43 5.30 5.00
N ALA A 67 -21.99 6.46 4.54
CA ALA A 67 -20.80 7.15 5.06
C ALA A 67 -20.87 7.40 6.58
N ARG A 68 -22.05 7.70 7.13
CA ARG A 68 -22.23 7.96 8.58
C ARG A 68 -22.04 6.75 9.49
N THR A 69 -22.10 5.55 8.95
CA THR A 69 -22.00 4.29 9.71
C THR A 69 -20.63 3.62 9.55
N LEU A 70 -19.74 4.23 8.77
CA LEU A 70 -18.42 3.73 8.44
C LEU A 70 -17.32 4.66 8.98
N ASP A 71 -16.27 4.07 9.55
CA ASP A 71 -15.02 4.80 9.80
C ASP A 71 -14.39 5.26 8.47
N ARG A 72 -13.60 6.34 8.50
CA ARG A 72 -12.95 6.87 7.30
C ARG A 72 -12.11 5.81 6.56
N SER A 73 -11.43 4.92 7.29
CA SER A 73 -10.68 3.81 6.69
C SER A 73 -11.57 2.81 5.94
N GLN A 74 -12.78 2.54 6.48
CA GLN A 74 -13.78 1.72 5.82
C GLN A 74 -14.35 2.41 4.57
N GLN A 75 -14.59 3.72 4.64
CA GLN A 75 -15.07 4.50 3.50
C GLN A 75 -14.06 4.49 2.35
N LEU A 76 -12.78 4.75 2.64
CA LEU A 76 -11.69 4.70 1.65
C LEU A 76 -11.57 3.31 1.00
N ALA A 77 -11.60 2.25 1.82
CA ALA A 77 -11.55 0.88 1.34
C ALA A 77 -12.73 0.54 0.42
N LEU A 78 -13.94 0.98 0.77
CA LEU A 78 -15.15 0.71 -0.01
C LEU A 78 -15.13 1.41 -1.36
N VAL A 79 -14.69 2.68 -1.40
CA VAL A 79 -14.53 3.44 -2.65
C VAL A 79 -13.55 2.74 -3.59
N ALA A 80 -12.37 2.38 -3.08
CA ALA A 80 -11.35 1.69 -3.87
C ALA A 80 -11.80 0.28 -4.30
N ALA A 81 -12.48 -0.47 -3.43
CA ALA A 81 -12.98 -1.82 -3.77
C ALA A 81 -14.06 -1.78 -4.87
N ARG A 82 -14.98 -0.82 -4.81
CA ARG A 82 -16.01 -0.64 -5.84
C ARG A 82 -15.41 -0.19 -7.18
N GLU A 83 -14.34 0.59 -7.18
CA GLU A 83 -13.59 0.90 -8.41
C GLU A 83 -12.93 -0.36 -8.97
N ALA A 84 -12.18 -1.11 -8.14
CA ALA A 84 -11.50 -2.33 -8.57
C ALA A 84 -12.47 -3.38 -9.14
N TRP A 85 -13.62 -3.54 -8.51
CA TRP A 85 -14.67 -4.48 -8.94
C TRP A 85 -15.24 -4.11 -10.32
N ARG A 86 -15.59 -2.84 -10.50
CA ARG A 86 -16.05 -2.31 -11.80
C ARG A 86 -14.97 -2.43 -12.88
N ASP A 87 -13.73 -2.12 -12.54
CA ASP A 87 -12.59 -2.20 -13.44
C ASP A 87 -12.31 -3.65 -13.88
N ALA A 88 -12.54 -4.63 -13.00
CA ALA A 88 -12.46 -6.06 -13.31
C ALA A 88 -13.61 -6.56 -14.21
N GLY A 89 -14.72 -5.83 -14.31
CA GLY A 89 -15.91 -6.24 -15.05
C GLY A 89 -16.58 -7.50 -14.45
N LEU A 90 -16.68 -7.56 -13.11
CA LEU A 90 -17.20 -8.72 -12.36
C LEU A 90 -18.64 -8.49 -11.86
N ASP A 91 -19.54 -7.99 -12.67
CA ASP A 91 -20.88 -7.62 -12.17
C ASP A 91 -21.61 -8.78 -11.50
N ASP A 92 -22.15 -9.77 -12.20
CA ASP A 92 -22.95 -10.87 -11.60
C ASP A 92 -22.31 -12.28 -11.80
N GLU A 93 -21.01 -12.35 -12.13
CA GLU A 93 -20.39 -13.59 -12.64
C GLU A 93 -19.66 -14.42 -11.58
N VAL A 94 -19.64 -13.98 -10.32
CA VAL A 94 -18.88 -14.68 -9.27
C VAL A 94 -19.80 -15.34 -8.27
N GLU A 95 -19.65 -16.66 -8.09
CA GLU A 95 -20.33 -17.37 -7.02
C GLU A 95 -19.85 -16.83 -5.67
N PRO A 96 -20.75 -16.36 -4.77
CA PRO A 96 -20.35 -15.81 -3.46
C PRO A 96 -19.46 -16.73 -2.64
N GLU A 97 -19.66 -18.04 -2.71
CA GLU A 97 -18.88 -19.07 -2.02
C GLU A 97 -17.47 -19.25 -2.61
N ARG A 98 -17.17 -18.60 -3.77
CA ARG A 98 -15.87 -18.60 -4.45
C ARG A 98 -15.22 -17.22 -4.43
N LEU A 99 -15.86 -16.22 -3.81
CA LEU A 99 -15.33 -14.86 -3.61
C LEU A 99 -14.81 -14.69 -2.18
N ALA A 100 -13.55 -14.31 -2.05
CA ALA A 100 -12.95 -13.93 -0.76
C ALA A 100 -12.51 -12.46 -0.75
N VAL A 101 -12.37 -11.91 0.44
CA VAL A 101 -11.83 -10.56 0.68
C VAL A 101 -10.64 -10.62 1.63
N ALA A 102 -9.57 -9.94 1.30
CA ALA A 102 -8.39 -9.75 2.15
C ALA A 102 -7.98 -8.27 2.13
N VAL A 103 -8.59 -7.44 2.99
CA VAL A 103 -8.31 -6.01 3.08
C VAL A 103 -7.78 -5.66 4.45
N ALA A 104 -6.57 -5.11 4.46
CA ALA A 104 -5.79 -4.82 5.66
C ALA A 104 -5.92 -3.35 6.10
N SER A 105 -5.62 -3.12 7.38
CA SER A 105 -5.36 -1.79 7.95
C SER A 105 -4.30 -1.96 9.04
N GLY A 106 -3.36 -1.03 9.14
CA GLY A 106 -2.32 -1.09 10.18
C GLY A 106 -2.84 -0.72 11.57
N ILE A 107 -3.80 0.20 11.65
CA ILE A 107 -4.30 0.75 12.93
C ILE A 107 -5.81 0.51 13.11
N GLY A 108 -6.56 0.40 12.03
CA GLY A 108 -8.02 0.30 12.06
C GLY A 108 -8.70 1.66 12.23
N GLY A 109 -9.91 1.67 12.75
CA GLY A 109 -10.77 2.86 12.89
C GLY A 109 -10.36 3.80 14.02
N VAL A 110 -9.10 4.26 14.03
CA VAL A 110 -8.55 5.12 15.08
C VAL A 110 -9.27 6.47 15.17
N LEU A 111 -9.73 7.03 14.05
CA LEU A 111 -10.48 8.28 14.06
C LEU A 111 -11.80 8.13 14.80
N THR A 112 -12.54 7.06 14.56
CA THR A 112 -13.75 6.73 15.30
C THR A 112 -13.47 6.51 16.78
N LEU A 113 -12.40 5.77 17.12
CA LEU A 113 -12.02 5.53 18.52
C LEU A 113 -11.82 6.85 19.28
N LEU A 114 -11.04 7.77 18.72
CA LEU A 114 -10.74 9.06 19.34
C LEU A 114 -12.00 9.94 19.44
N ALA A 115 -12.75 10.09 18.36
CA ALA A 115 -13.97 10.89 18.34
C ALA A 115 -15.03 10.37 19.35
N GLN A 116 -15.19 9.06 19.45
CA GLN A 116 -16.16 8.49 20.40
C GLN A 116 -15.66 8.50 21.85
N TYR A 117 -14.36 8.52 22.07
CA TYR A 117 -13.78 8.77 23.39
C TYR A 117 -14.08 10.20 23.86
N ASP A 118 -13.99 11.19 22.97
CA ASP A 118 -14.35 12.57 23.29
C ASP A 118 -15.85 12.70 23.58
N VAL A 119 -16.72 12.06 22.79
CA VAL A 119 -18.15 11.98 23.08
C VAL A 119 -18.42 11.37 24.45
N LEU A 120 -17.73 10.28 24.81
CA LEU A 120 -17.85 9.64 26.12
C LEU A 120 -17.48 10.60 27.25
N ARG A 121 -16.39 11.34 27.08
CA ARG A 121 -15.86 12.29 28.08
C ARG A 121 -16.74 13.51 28.26
N GLU A 122 -17.22 14.09 27.16
CA GLU A 122 -17.95 15.36 27.17
C GLU A 122 -19.47 15.17 27.39
N ARG A 123 -20.05 14.09 26.86
CA ARG A 123 -21.52 13.91 26.76
C ARG A 123 -22.04 12.66 27.49
N GLY A 124 -21.11 11.82 27.98
CA GLY A 124 -21.44 10.59 28.72
C GLY A 124 -21.81 9.40 27.83
N ALA A 125 -21.84 8.23 28.47
CA ALA A 125 -21.94 6.92 27.77
C ALA A 125 -23.20 6.76 26.89
N ARG A 126 -24.32 7.43 27.26
CA ARG A 126 -25.56 7.34 26.45
C ARG A 126 -25.52 8.03 25.12
N ARG A 127 -24.48 8.81 24.84
CA ARG A 127 -24.27 9.56 23.59
C ARG A 127 -23.27 8.88 22.66
N VAL A 128 -22.55 7.86 23.12
CA VAL A 128 -21.63 7.06 22.28
C VAL A 128 -22.44 6.33 21.21
N SER A 129 -21.95 6.37 19.97
CA SER A 129 -22.60 5.75 18.82
C SER A 129 -22.68 4.23 18.97
N PRO A 130 -23.83 3.59 18.65
CA PRO A 130 -23.91 2.12 18.60
C PRO A 130 -23.00 1.50 17.53
N HIS A 131 -22.56 2.27 16.55
CA HIS A 131 -21.64 1.83 15.49
C HIS A 131 -20.16 1.91 15.92
N THR A 132 -19.83 2.43 17.12
CA THR A 132 -18.45 2.63 17.58
C THR A 132 -17.60 1.38 17.43
N VAL A 133 -18.08 0.24 17.92
CA VAL A 133 -17.29 -1.01 17.88
C VAL A 133 -17.07 -1.51 16.45
N PRO A 134 -18.10 -1.68 15.60
CA PRO A 134 -17.89 -2.07 14.20
C PRO A 134 -16.97 -1.10 13.41
N MET A 135 -17.05 0.20 13.70
CA MET A 135 -16.23 1.22 13.01
C MET A 135 -14.77 1.20 13.45
N LEU A 136 -14.47 0.93 14.74
CA LEU A 136 -13.10 0.98 15.24
C LEU A 136 -12.28 -0.29 15.00
N MET A 137 -12.93 -1.44 14.76
CA MET A 137 -12.23 -2.73 14.62
C MET A 137 -11.35 -2.76 13.37
N PRO A 138 -10.10 -3.27 13.46
CA PRO A 138 -9.19 -3.37 12.30
C PRO A 138 -9.74 -4.19 11.13
N ASN A 139 -10.62 -5.16 11.40
CA ASN A 139 -11.29 -5.94 10.36
C ASN A 139 -12.49 -5.23 9.71
N GLY A 140 -12.84 -4.03 10.18
CA GLY A 140 -13.95 -3.23 9.66
C GLY A 140 -13.90 -3.01 8.15
N PRO A 141 -12.76 -2.57 7.58
CA PRO A 141 -12.63 -2.40 6.13
C PRO A 141 -12.90 -3.66 5.32
N ALA A 142 -12.29 -4.80 5.70
CA ALA A 142 -12.53 -6.08 5.03
C ALA A 142 -13.99 -6.54 5.16
N ALA A 143 -14.57 -6.38 6.35
CA ALA A 143 -15.96 -6.73 6.60
C ALA A 143 -16.93 -5.87 5.76
N THR A 144 -16.67 -4.56 5.65
CA THR A 144 -17.48 -3.65 4.82
C THR A 144 -17.44 -4.04 3.35
N VAL A 145 -16.24 -4.28 2.79
CA VAL A 145 -16.08 -4.73 1.41
C VAL A 145 -16.71 -6.11 1.20
N GLY A 146 -16.52 -7.03 2.16
CA GLY A 146 -17.09 -8.38 2.06
C GLY A 146 -18.63 -8.39 2.09
N LEU A 147 -19.25 -7.48 2.84
CA LEU A 147 -20.71 -7.30 2.86
C LEU A 147 -21.23 -6.69 1.56
N ASP A 148 -20.53 -5.68 1.03
CA ASP A 148 -20.89 -4.99 -0.23
C ASP A 148 -20.86 -5.95 -1.43
N LEU A 149 -19.83 -6.79 -1.51
CA LEU A 149 -19.61 -7.75 -2.60
C LEU A 149 -20.23 -9.14 -2.33
N VAL A 150 -20.89 -9.35 -1.20
CA VAL A 150 -21.48 -10.63 -0.78
C VAL A 150 -20.46 -11.78 -0.75
N ALA A 151 -19.22 -11.52 -0.33
CA ALA A 151 -18.14 -12.50 -0.29
C ALA A 151 -18.36 -13.55 0.82
N ARG A 152 -18.34 -14.85 0.47
CA ARG A 152 -18.62 -15.96 1.38
C ARG A 152 -17.51 -17.01 1.47
N ALA A 153 -16.47 -16.93 0.64
CA ALA A 153 -15.31 -17.84 0.72
C ALA A 153 -14.37 -17.48 1.90
N GLY A 154 -14.53 -16.30 2.47
CA GLY A 154 -13.81 -15.82 3.65
C GLY A 154 -13.51 -14.33 3.57
N VAL A 155 -13.43 -13.69 4.76
CA VAL A 155 -13.07 -12.27 4.90
C VAL A 155 -11.93 -12.18 5.89
N HIS A 156 -10.80 -11.60 5.47
CA HIS A 156 -9.55 -11.62 6.20
C HIS A 156 -8.96 -10.22 6.35
N THR A 157 -8.25 -9.99 7.46
CA THR A 157 -7.55 -8.74 7.73
C THR A 157 -6.20 -9.05 8.36
N PRO A 158 -5.14 -9.29 7.58
CA PRO A 158 -3.81 -9.36 8.15
C PRO A 158 -3.37 -7.99 8.67
N VAL A 159 -2.58 -7.98 9.76
CA VAL A 159 -2.05 -6.76 10.35
C VAL A 159 -0.55 -6.93 10.57
N SER A 160 0.25 -6.24 9.77
CA SER A 160 1.72 -6.23 9.79
C SER A 160 2.27 -4.79 9.62
N ALA A 161 1.62 -3.84 10.30
CA ALA A 161 1.94 -2.41 10.22
C ALA A 161 2.00 -1.92 8.76
N CYS A 162 3.13 -1.34 8.33
CA CYS A 162 3.28 -0.78 6.97
C CYS A 162 3.25 -1.85 5.86
N ALA A 163 3.43 -3.13 6.17
CA ALA A 163 3.37 -4.23 5.22
C ALA A 163 1.97 -4.85 5.05
N SER A 164 0.97 -4.39 5.83
CA SER A 164 -0.35 -5.03 5.92
C SER A 164 -1.03 -5.21 4.56
N GLY A 165 -1.04 -4.19 3.70
CA GLY A 165 -1.68 -4.26 2.38
C GLY A 165 -0.98 -5.24 1.43
N ALA A 166 0.36 -5.31 1.46
CA ALA A 166 1.11 -6.30 0.69
C ALA A 166 0.88 -7.72 1.22
N GLU A 167 0.81 -7.90 2.54
CA GLU A 167 0.50 -9.21 3.15
C GLU A 167 -0.92 -9.68 2.80
N ALA A 168 -1.88 -8.75 2.73
CA ALA A 168 -3.24 -9.09 2.27
C ALA A 168 -3.27 -9.60 0.83
N ILE A 169 -2.45 -9.01 -0.05
CA ILE A 169 -2.31 -9.47 -1.44
C ILE A 169 -1.62 -10.85 -1.49
N ALA A 170 -0.57 -11.05 -0.68
CA ALA A 170 0.08 -12.36 -0.56
C ALA A 170 -0.88 -13.44 -0.04
N LEU A 171 -1.71 -13.11 0.95
CA LEU A 171 -2.77 -14.01 1.42
C LEU A 171 -3.78 -14.33 0.31
N GLY A 172 -4.15 -13.34 -0.50
CA GLY A 172 -5.01 -13.53 -1.68
C GLY A 172 -4.42 -14.53 -2.68
N LEU A 173 -3.11 -14.43 -2.95
CA LEU A 173 -2.37 -15.40 -3.77
C LEU A 173 -2.49 -16.82 -3.20
N ASP A 174 -2.28 -16.99 -1.89
CA ASP A 174 -2.36 -18.29 -1.22
C ASP A 174 -3.77 -18.89 -1.28
N LEU A 175 -4.81 -18.08 -1.07
CA LEU A 175 -6.20 -18.52 -1.14
C LEU A 175 -6.57 -19.06 -2.53
N LEU A 176 -6.14 -18.36 -3.59
CA LEU A 176 -6.38 -18.75 -4.98
C LEU A 176 -5.58 -19.99 -5.36
N ARG A 177 -4.29 -20.05 -5.01
CA ARG A 177 -3.42 -21.21 -5.25
C ARG A 177 -3.89 -22.47 -4.53
N ALA A 178 -4.42 -22.32 -3.31
CA ALA A 178 -5.03 -23.41 -2.56
C ALA A 178 -6.42 -23.81 -3.07
N GLY A 179 -6.97 -23.14 -4.07
CA GLY A 179 -8.31 -23.42 -4.63
C GLY A 179 -9.45 -23.08 -3.67
N ARG A 180 -9.22 -22.26 -2.64
CA ARG A 180 -10.24 -21.84 -1.66
C ARG A 180 -11.17 -20.76 -2.20
N ALA A 181 -10.71 -20.01 -3.18
CA ALA A 181 -11.48 -19.00 -3.92
C ALA A 181 -11.10 -19.05 -5.40
N ASP A 182 -11.92 -18.43 -6.26
CA ASP A 182 -11.62 -18.16 -7.67
C ASP A 182 -11.34 -16.68 -7.90
N VAL A 183 -11.91 -15.83 -7.03
CA VAL A 183 -11.70 -14.38 -7.00
C VAL A 183 -11.38 -13.93 -5.58
N VAL A 184 -10.40 -13.07 -5.43
CA VAL A 184 -10.07 -12.41 -4.15
C VAL A 184 -9.93 -10.91 -4.37
N VAL A 185 -10.69 -10.14 -3.62
CA VAL A 185 -10.53 -8.68 -3.53
C VAL A 185 -9.52 -8.40 -2.41
N ALA A 186 -8.30 -7.99 -2.78
CA ALA A 186 -7.17 -7.89 -1.87
C ALA A 186 -6.56 -6.48 -1.87
N GLY A 187 -6.17 -5.99 -0.71
CA GLY A 187 -5.54 -4.67 -0.62
C GLY A 187 -5.42 -4.13 0.79
N GLY A 188 -5.38 -2.81 0.91
CA GLY A 188 -5.23 -2.15 2.21
C GLY A 188 -5.77 -0.73 2.22
N THR A 189 -6.06 -0.26 3.41
CA THR A 189 -6.55 1.09 3.70
C THR A 189 -5.94 1.62 4.97
N GLU A 190 -5.81 2.94 5.07
CA GLU A 190 -5.45 3.61 6.31
C GLU A 190 -6.02 5.02 6.37
N ALA A 191 -6.50 5.42 7.54
CA ALA A 191 -6.96 6.77 7.83
C ALA A 191 -6.53 7.14 9.26
N ALA A 192 -5.31 7.69 9.38
CA ALA A 192 -4.69 7.98 10.68
C ALA A 192 -4.21 9.43 10.81
N ILE A 193 -4.66 10.34 9.94
CA ILE A 193 -4.28 11.75 10.01
C ILE A 193 -5.10 12.42 11.14
N HIS A 194 -4.51 12.45 12.34
CA HIS A 194 -5.10 13.04 13.54
C HIS A 194 -4.01 13.40 14.54
N ALA A 195 -4.34 14.26 15.51
CA ALA A 195 -3.38 14.77 16.50
C ALA A 195 -2.59 13.65 17.21
N LEU A 196 -3.27 12.61 17.72
CA LEU A 196 -2.61 11.57 18.51
C LEU A 196 -1.64 10.70 17.69
N PRO A 197 -2.00 10.15 16.50
CA PRO A 197 -1.03 9.41 15.68
C PRO A 197 0.17 10.27 15.24
N ILE A 198 -0.08 11.52 14.81
CA ILE A 198 1.02 12.43 14.43
C ILE A 198 1.94 12.71 15.61
N ALA A 199 1.40 13.05 16.78
CA ALA A 199 2.20 13.26 17.99
C ALA A 199 2.98 12.00 18.39
N GLY A 200 2.39 10.82 18.26
CA GLY A 200 3.03 9.54 18.54
C GLY A 200 4.21 9.27 17.61
N PHE A 201 4.04 9.39 16.31
CA PHE A 201 5.12 9.22 15.33
C PHE A 201 6.20 10.32 15.46
N ALA A 202 5.82 11.56 15.74
CA ALA A 202 6.78 12.65 15.99
C ALA A 202 7.62 12.39 17.24
N SER A 203 7.02 11.86 18.32
CA SER A 203 7.75 11.48 19.53
C SER A 203 8.76 10.36 19.28
N MET A 204 8.52 9.49 18.30
CA MET A 204 9.49 8.49 17.84
C MET A 204 10.55 9.07 16.90
N ARG A 205 10.47 10.34 16.51
CA ARG A 205 11.29 10.99 15.48
C ARG A 205 11.22 10.27 14.13
N ALA A 206 10.04 9.76 13.79
CA ALA A 206 9.83 9.03 12.56
C ALA A 206 9.31 9.91 11.42
N LEU A 207 8.72 11.07 11.75
CA LEU A 207 8.16 12.02 10.77
C LEU A 207 9.18 13.06 10.32
N SER A 208 9.08 13.48 9.06
CA SER A 208 9.78 14.66 8.55
C SER A 208 9.26 15.92 9.25
N SER A 209 10.19 16.80 9.56
CA SER A 209 9.92 18.11 10.18
C SER A 209 9.95 19.27 9.18
N ARG A 210 10.04 19.02 7.89
CA ARG A 210 10.17 20.01 6.81
C ARG A 210 8.83 20.66 6.48
N GLU A 211 8.35 21.54 7.36
CA GLU A 211 7.05 22.21 7.24
C GLU A 211 7.03 23.42 6.29
N ASP A 212 8.18 24.04 6.07
CA ASP A 212 8.28 25.24 5.21
C ASP A 212 8.08 24.90 3.73
N GLU A 213 8.44 23.66 3.36
CA GLU A 213 8.28 23.12 2.01
C GLU A 213 7.64 21.72 2.08
N PRO A 214 6.32 21.63 2.35
CA PRO A 214 5.64 20.34 2.55
C PRO A 214 5.84 19.35 1.41
N GLU A 215 5.78 19.83 0.16
CA GLU A 215 5.96 19.00 -1.03
C GLU A 215 7.38 18.44 -1.17
N ALA A 216 8.38 19.02 -0.50
CA ALA A 216 9.76 18.57 -0.50
C ALA A 216 10.11 17.68 0.73
N ALA A 217 9.14 17.40 1.60
CA ALA A 217 9.38 16.69 2.87
C ALA A 217 9.66 15.20 2.67
N SER A 218 8.86 14.52 1.84
CA SER A 218 9.13 13.12 1.49
C SER A 218 10.17 13.06 0.37
N ARG A 219 11.38 12.62 0.73
CA ARG A 219 12.56 12.63 -0.15
C ARG A 219 13.41 11.35 -0.03
N PRO A 220 12.85 10.19 -0.45
CA PRO A 220 13.55 8.93 -0.36
C PRO A 220 14.93 8.98 -1.02
N TYR A 221 15.93 8.35 -0.35
CA TYR A 221 17.31 8.23 -0.83
C TYR A 221 18.13 9.54 -0.88
N ASP A 222 17.53 10.68 -0.58
CA ASP A 222 18.22 11.97 -0.52
C ASP A 222 18.94 12.16 0.82
N LYS A 223 20.11 12.82 0.80
CA LYS A 223 20.89 13.14 2.01
C LYS A 223 20.11 13.97 3.02
N GLY A 224 19.20 14.81 2.55
CA GLY A 224 18.38 15.69 3.39
C GLY A 224 17.12 15.05 3.94
N ARG A 225 16.92 13.72 3.80
CA ARG A 225 15.76 13.02 4.37
C ARG A 225 15.83 12.97 5.88
N ASP A 226 14.71 13.19 6.54
CA ASP A 226 14.62 13.28 7.99
C ASP A 226 13.45 12.51 8.61
N GLY A 227 12.69 11.77 7.80
CA GLY A 227 11.53 10.98 8.23
C GLY A 227 10.47 10.87 7.14
N PHE A 228 9.44 10.09 7.41
CA PHE A 228 8.33 9.94 6.49
C PHE A 228 7.28 11.06 6.66
N VAL A 229 6.42 11.25 5.66
CA VAL A 229 5.21 12.05 5.74
C VAL A 229 4.02 11.11 5.89
N LEU A 230 3.19 11.30 6.92
CA LEU A 230 1.98 10.50 7.13
C LEU A 230 0.96 10.76 6.02
N GLY A 231 0.51 9.71 5.36
CA GLY A 231 -0.56 9.77 4.36
C GLY A 231 -1.77 8.91 4.74
N GLU A 232 -2.88 9.11 4.03
CA GLU A 232 -4.08 8.29 4.12
C GLU A 232 -4.57 7.89 2.72
N GLY A 233 -5.33 6.80 2.63
CA GLY A 233 -5.89 6.31 1.39
C GLY A 233 -6.18 4.83 1.42
N ALA A 234 -6.53 4.29 0.25
CA ALA A 234 -6.74 2.86 0.03
C ALA A 234 -6.31 2.47 -1.37
N ALA A 235 -5.89 1.22 -1.53
CA ALA A 235 -5.76 0.57 -2.82
C ALA A 235 -6.22 -0.88 -2.73
N VAL A 236 -6.87 -1.36 -3.78
CA VAL A 236 -7.46 -2.68 -3.87
C VAL A 236 -7.19 -3.27 -5.24
N LEU A 237 -6.81 -4.53 -5.28
CA LEU A 237 -6.63 -5.33 -6.48
C LEU A 237 -7.68 -6.44 -6.51
N VAL A 238 -8.23 -6.71 -7.67
CA VAL A 238 -8.98 -7.94 -7.92
C VAL A 238 -7.99 -8.98 -8.45
N LEU A 239 -7.82 -10.04 -7.68
CA LEU A 239 -6.99 -11.20 -8.02
C LEU A 239 -7.90 -12.33 -8.47
N GLU A 240 -7.58 -12.96 -9.59
CA GLU A 240 -8.34 -14.10 -10.12
C GLU A 240 -7.41 -15.28 -10.41
N ALA A 241 -7.96 -16.48 -10.26
CA ALA A 241 -7.36 -17.63 -10.90
C ALA A 241 -7.33 -17.44 -12.41
N ALA A 242 -6.20 -17.70 -13.05
CA ALA A 242 -6.00 -17.40 -14.48
C ALA A 242 -7.04 -18.11 -15.38
N GLU A 243 -7.42 -19.33 -15.01
CA GLU A 243 -8.46 -20.09 -15.75
C GLU A 243 -9.86 -19.47 -15.60
N HIS A 244 -10.18 -18.88 -14.43
CA HIS A 244 -11.43 -18.16 -14.21
C HIS A 244 -11.47 -16.88 -15.06
N ALA A 245 -10.41 -16.07 -15.00
CA ALA A 245 -10.27 -14.86 -15.80
C ALA A 245 -10.36 -15.15 -17.32
N ALA A 246 -9.67 -16.21 -17.77
CA ALA A 246 -9.70 -16.62 -19.18
C ALA A 246 -11.10 -17.08 -19.63
N ALA A 247 -11.83 -17.83 -18.80
CA ALA A 247 -13.15 -18.34 -19.11
C ALA A 247 -14.19 -17.23 -19.38
N ARG A 248 -14.05 -16.08 -18.71
CA ARG A 248 -14.91 -14.90 -18.89
C ARG A 248 -14.32 -13.85 -19.86
N GLY A 249 -13.13 -14.08 -20.43
CA GLY A 249 -12.47 -13.12 -21.33
C GLY A 249 -12.01 -11.84 -20.63
N ALA A 250 -11.61 -11.93 -19.37
CA ALA A 250 -11.18 -10.77 -18.59
C ALA A 250 -9.94 -10.10 -19.18
N ARG A 251 -9.87 -8.77 -19.07
CA ARG A 251 -8.60 -8.04 -19.20
C ARG A 251 -7.69 -8.46 -18.07
N VAL A 252 -6.43 -8.70 -18.37
CA VAL A 252 -5.38 -8.99 -17.41
C VAL A 252 -4.34 -7.88 -17.43
N TYR A 253 -4.07 -7.28 -16.28
CA TYR A 253 -3.01 -6.26 -16.13
C TYR A 253 -1.63 -6.91 -16.00
N ALA A 254 -1.51 -7.88 -15.10
CA ALA A 254 -0.29 -8.59 -14.79
C ALA A 254 -0.61 -9.94 -14.12
N GLU A 255 0.39 -10.83 -14.04
CA GLU A 255 0.36 -12.01 -13.18
C GLU A 255 1.01 -11.67 -11.83
N LEU A 256 0.34 -12.00 -10.72
CA LEU A 256 0.97 -12.07 -9.40
C LEU A 256 1.68 -13.42 -9.30
N ALA A 257 2.97 -13.40 -9.65
CA ALA A 257 3.78 -14.60 -9.86
C ALA A 257 4.31 -15.21 -8.56
N GLY A 258 4.53 -14.39 -7.53
CA GLY A 258 5.04 -14.87 -6.26
C GLY A 258 4.96 -13.85 -5.14
N ALA A 259 5.13 -14.34 -3.91
CA ALA A 259 5.23 -13.55 -2.70
C ALA A 259 6.32 -14.10 -1.77
N GLY A 260 6.96 -13.21 -1.03
CA GLY A 260 7.94 -13.58 -0.02
C GLY A 260 7.70 -12.83 1.28
N LEU A 261 7.61 -13.56 2.37
CA LEU A 261 7.41 -13.01 3.70
C LEU A 261 8.58 -13.42 4.60
N SER A 262 9.03 -12.51 5.45
CA SER A 262 10.03 -12.78 6.48
C SER A 262 9.87 -11.86 7.69
N ALA A 263 10.63 -12.12 8.75
CA ALA A 263 10.69 -11.25 9.92
C ALA A 263 12.14 -10.93 10.27
N ASP A 264 12.41 -9.70 10.70
CA ASP A 264 13.76 -9.26 11.14
C ASP A 264 14.16 -9.90 12.46
N ALA A 265 13.21 -10.04 13.39
CA ALA A 265 13.46 -10.45 14.78
C ALA A 265 14.55 -9.61 15.47
N HIS A 266 14.56 -8.29 15.19
CA HIS A 266 15.59 -7.36 15.64
C HIS A 266 15.08 -6.31 16.64
N HIS A 267 14.12 -5.47 16.23
CA HIS A 267 13.60 -4.37 17.05
C HIS A 267 12.13 -4.07 16.69
N VAL A 268 11.36 -3.49 17.64
CA VAL A 268 9.94 -3.21 17.44
C VAL A 268 9.66 -2.14 16.37
N ALA A 269 10.59 -1.21 16.12
CA ALA A 269 10.39 -0.12 15.17
C ALA A 269 11.58 0.11 14.21
N ALA A 270 12.83 -0.17 14.63
CA ALA A 270 14.00 0.00 13.78
C ALA A 270 14.17 -1.20 12.83
N PRO A 271 14.53 -0.98 11.55
CA PRO A 271 14.89 -2.06 10.65
C PRO A 271 16.17 -2.77 11.11
N GLU A 272 16.34 -4.01 10.70
CA GLU A 272 17.64 -4.71 10.86
C GLU A 272 18.68 -4.00 9.97
N PRO A 273 19.81 -3.52 10.53
CA PRO A 273 20.69 -2.58 9.83
C PRO A 273 21.32 -3.10 8.55
N THR A 274 21.51 -4.42 8.41
CA THR A 274 22.08 -5.02 7.19
C THR A 274 21.04 -5.32 6.11
N GLY A 275 19.75 -5.15 6.42
CA GLY A 275 18.64 -5.49 5.53
C GLY A 275 18.46 -7.00 5.32
N ALA A 276 19.02 -7.84 6.18
CA ALA A 276 19.00 -9.30 5.98
C ALA A 276 17.59 -9.90 6.00
N GLY A 277 16.66 -9.35 6.81
CA GLY A 277 15.25 -9.74 6.80
C GLY A 277 14.59 -9.44 5.47
N ALA A 278 14.69 -8.22 5.01
CA ALA A 278 14.15 -7.78 3.73
C ALA A 278 14.76 -8.57 2.55
N ALA A 279 16.08 -8.82 2.56
CA ALA A 279 16.75 -9.65 1.54
C ALA A 279 16.19 -11.07 1.49
N ARG A 280 15.82 -11.66 2.64
CA ARG A 280 15.15 -12.98 2.67
C ARG A 280 13.77 -12.93 2.02
N ALA A 281 12.96 -11.89 2.28
CA ALA A 281 11.66 -11.74 1.65
C ALA A 281 11.79 -11.63 0.12
N LEU A 282 12.72 -10.81 -0.37
CA LEU A 282 13.05 -10.68 -1.80
C LEU A 282 13.44 -12.04 -2.42
N ALA A 283 14.36 -12.79 -1.79
CA ALA A 283 14.81 -14.08 -2.29
C ALA A 283 13.68 -15.14 -2.29
N ILE A 284 12.76 -15.09 -1.31
CA ILE A 284 11.58 -15.96 -1.26
C ILE A 284 10.63 -15.61 -2.40
N ALA A 285 10.34 -14.33 -2.62
CA ALA A 285 9.44 -13.87 -3.68
C ALA A 285 9.94 -14.25 -5.08
N LEU A 286 11.25 -14.08 -5.36
CA LEU A 286 11.86 -14.49 -6.62
C LEU A 286 11.76 -16.00 -6.82
N ARG A 287 12.06 -16.79 -5.80
CA ARG A 287 11.96 -18.25 -5.87
C ARG A 287 10.50 -18.70 -6.08
N ASP A 288 9.55 -18.09 -5.38
CA ASP A 288 8.11 -18.39 -5.52
C ASP A 288 7.59 -18.02 -6.91
N ALA A 289 8.15 -16.96 -7.50
CA ALA A 289 7.87 -16.54 -8.88
C ALA A 289 8.64 -17.34 -9.94
N ASP A 290 9.48 -18.34 -9.59
CA ASP A 290 10.39 -19.02 -10.50
C ASP A 290 11.21 -18.02 -11.37
N ALA A 291 11.79 -17.03 -10.71
CA ALA A 291 12.55 -15.94 -11.32
C ALA A 291 13.97 -15.83 -10.75
N GLN A 292 14.89 -15.38 -11.59
CA GLN A 292 16.27 -15.09 -11.21
C GLN A 292 16.45 -13.58 -10.99
N PRO A 293 17.47 -13.13 -10.22
CA PRO A 293 17.79 -11.72 -10.06
C PRO A 293 17.88 -10.92 -11.37
N GLN A 294 18.39 -11.54 -12.43
CA GLN A 294 18.56 -10.92 -13.76
C GLN A 294 17.25 -10.67 -14.50
N ASP A 295 16.16 -11.32 -14.09
CA ASP A 295 14.83 -11.14 -14.67
C ASP A 295 14.14 -9.88 -14.12
N VAL A 296 14.71 -9.25 -13.07
CA VAL A 296 14.10 -8.08 -12.42
C VAL A 296 14.34 -6.84 -13.26
N VAL A 297 13.24 -6.24 -13.74
CA VAL A 297 13.25 -5.04 -14.59
C VAL A 297 12.76 -3.80 -13.85
N HIS A 298 12.21 -3.93 -12.64
CA HIS A 298 11.74 -2.82 -11.84
C HIS A 298 11.59 -3.22 -10.36
N VAL A 299 11.88 -2.28 -9.47
CA VAL A 299 11.58 -2.38 -8.05
C VAL A 299 10.80 -1.15 -7.61
N ASN A 300 9.57 -1.34 -7.13
CA ASN A 300 8.86 -0.33 -6.36
C ASN A 300 9.25 -0.52 -4.89
N ALA A 301 10.05 0.39 -4.39
CA ALA A 301 10.69 0.27 -3.10
C ALA A 301 9.77 0.71 -1.95
N HIS A 302 10.01 0.17 -0.77
CA HIS A 302 9.37 0.67 0.44
C HIS A 302 9.78 2.10 0.76
N ALA A 303 11.05 2.41 0.76
CA ALA A 303 11.69 3.74 0.76
C ALA A 303 10.85 4.87 1.39
N THR A 304 10.77 4.88 2.71
CA THR A 304 9.91 5.81 3.47
C THR A 304 10.49 7.20 3.67
N SER A 305 11.67 7.49 3.14
CA SER A 305 12.41 8.76 3.42
C SER A 305 12.95 8.82 4.85
N THR A 306 13.18 7.66 5.47
CA THR A 306 13.83 7.60 6.80
C THR A 306 15.33 7.34 6.65
N PRO A 307 16.18 7.96 7.49
CA PRO A 307 17.64 7.78 7.38
C PRO A 307 18.09 6.32 7.39
N LEU A 308 17.57 5.50 8.31
CA LEU A 308 17.97 4.10 8.47
C LEU A 308 17.25 3.14 7.50
N GLY A 309 15.96 3.39 7.25
CA GLY A 309 15.13 2.49 6.44
C GLY A 309 15.60 2.40 5.00
N ASP A 310 15.87 3.55 4.39
CA ASP A 310 16.28 3.64 2.99
C ASP A 310 17.66 2.99 2.74
N VAL A 311 18.60 3.13 3.70
CA VAL A 311 19.91 2.45 3.64
C VAL A 311 19.76 0.94 3.79
N ALA A 312 18.99 0.48 4.79
CA ALA A 312 18.77 -0.96 5.00
C ALA A 312 18.11 -1.63 3.79
N GLU A 313 17.13 -0.96 3.15
CA GLU A 313 16.52 -1.47 1.91
C GLU A 313 17.52 -1.52 0.75
N SER A 314 18.37 -0.51 0.58
CA SER A 314 19.43 -0.51 -0.44
C SER A 314 20.37 -1.71 -0.26
N LEU A 315 20.78 -2.00 0.96
CA LEU A 315 21.61 -3.17 1.30
C LEU A 315 20.87 -4.49 1.03
N ALA A 316 19.56 -4.55 1.36
CA ALA A 316 18.73 -5.72 1.10
C ALA A 316 18.61 -6.02 -0.40
N LEU A 317 18.34 -5.01 -1.22
CA LEU A 317 18.26 -5.13 -2.67
C LEU A 317 19.60 -5.61 -3.26
N ARG A 318 20.69 -5.02 -2.84
CA ARG A 318 22.03 -5.42 -3.29
C ARG A 318 22.40 -6.84 -2.85
N SER A 319 22.01 -7.24 -1.63
CA SER A 319 22.20 -8.60 -1.13
C SER A 319 21.39 -9.64 -1.90
N ALA A 320 20.12 -9.34 -2.21
CA ALA A 320 19.22 -10.28 -2.88
C ALA A 320 19.44 -10.39 -4.39
N LEU A 321 19.73 -9.25 -5.06
CA LEU A 321 19.84 -9.19 -6.52
C LEU A 321 21.29 -9.23 -7.02
N GLY A 322 22.28 -9.05 -6.13
CA GLY A 322 23.69 -8.97 -6.52
C GLY A 322 23.94 -7.86 -7.53
N ALA A 323 24.74 -8.14 -8.58
CA ALA A 323 25.04 -7.18 -9.66
C ALA A 323 23.80 -6.86 -10.53
N ALA A 324 22.76 -7.67 -10.51
CA ALA A 324 21.56 -7.41 -11.30
C ALA A 324 20.80 -6.14 -10.84
N VAL A 325 20.98 -5.71 -9.59
CA VAL A 325 20.37 -4.47 -9.07
C VAL A 325 20.83 -3.22 -9.84
N ASP A 326 22.02 -3.22 -10.42
CA ASP A 326 22.55 -2.08 -11.17
C ASP A 326 21.81 -1.84 -12.50
N GLY A 327 21.06 -2.83 -12.99
CA GLY A 327 20.23 -2.75 -14.19
C GLY A 327 18.71 -2.71 -13.90
N ALA A 328 18.30 -2.73 -12.63
CA ALA A 328 16.91 -2.72 -12.21
C ALA A 328 16.50 -1.31 -11.74
N PRO A 329 15.74 -0.53 -12.55
CA PRO A 329 15.22 0.76 -12.13
C PRO A 329 14.45 0.67 -10.83
N VAL A 330 14.77 1.54 -9.86
CA VAL A 330 14.11 1.62 -8.55
C VAL A 330 13.23 2.87 -8.49
N THR A 331 12.01 2.75 -8.00
CA THR A 331 11.10 3.87 -7.76
C THR A 331 10.65 3.92 -6.31
N ALA A 332 10.44 5.12 -5.79
CA ALA A 332 9.95 5.37 -4.43
C ALA A 332 8.72 6.30 -4.50
N THR A 333 7.54 5.70 -4.65
CA THR A 333 6.28 6.42 -4.86
C THR A 333 5.83 7.24 -3.65
N LYS A 334 6.31 6.90 -2.45
CA LYS A 334 6.07 7.68 -1.24
C LYS A 334 6.61 9.11 -1.30
N SER A 335 7.54 9.41 -2.22
CA SER A 335 7.96 10.77 -2.53
C SER A 335 6.82 11.68 -3.02
N CYS A 336 5.77 11.08 -3.60
CA CYS A 336 4.59 11.76 -4.11
C CYS A 336 3.37 11.61 -3.17
N THR A 337 3.17 10.42 -2.61
CA THR A 337 1.96 10.06 -1.86
C THR A 337 2.10 10.23 -0.34
N GLY A 338 3.33 10.42 0.17
CA GLY A 338 3.59 10.14 1.58
C GLY A 338 3.45 8.64 1.89
N HIS A 339 3.47 8.29 3.16
CA HIS A 339 3.39 6.92 3.62
C HIS A 339 1.97 6.60 4.14
N LEU A 340 1.22 5.80 3.38
CA LEU A 340 -0.17 5.43 3.69
C LEU A 340 -0.26 4.27 4.70
N LEU A 341 0.79 3.98 5.47
CA LEU A 341 0.85 2.92 6.48
C LEU A 341 0.31 1.58 5.95
N GLY A 342 -0.78 1.07 6.51
CA GLY A 342 -1.37 -0.21 6.11
C GLY A 342 -1.87 -0.27 4.66
N ALA A 343 -2.17 0.87 4.04
CA ALA A 343 -2.55 0.95 2.63
C ALA A 343 -1.34 0.97 1.68
N ALA A 344 -0.14 1.36 2.18
CA ALA A 344 1.02 1.66 1.33
C ALA A 344 1.40 0.50 0.41
N GLY A 345 1.53 -0.72 0.96
CA GLY A 345 1.93 -1.88 0.17
C GLY A 345 0.92 -2.27 -0.92
N ALA A 346 -0.37 -2.00 -0.70
CA ALA A 346 -1.39 -2.25 -1.71
C ALA A 346 -1.34 -1.21 -2.85
N LEU A 347 -1.14 0.07 -2.51
CA LEU A 347 -0.96 1.12 -3.51
C LEU A 347 0.29 0.86 -4.35
N GLU A 348 1.39 0.50 -3.72
CA GLU A 348 2.66 0.21 -4.39
C GLU A 348 2.57 -1.05 -5.27
N ALA A 349 1.82 -2.06 -4.85
CA ALA A 349 1.49 -3.21 -5.68
C ALA A 349 0.69 -2.79 -6.94
N ALA A 350 -0.35 -1.97 -6.77
CA ALA A 350 -1.13 -1.45 -7.90
C ALA A 350 -0.26 -0.63 -8.86
N VAL A 351 0.62 0.23 -8.34
CA VAL A 351 1.58 1.01 -9.15
C VAL A 351 2.58 0.10 -9.86
N THR A 352 3.03 -0.97 -9.21
CA THR A 352 3.95 -1.96 -9.83
C THR A 352 3.26 -2.68 -11.00
N VAL A 353 2.00 -3.07 -10.83
CA VAL A 353 1.16 -3.65 -11.89
C VAL A 353 1.00 -2.67 -13.06
N LEU A 354 0.67 -1.41 -12.78
CA LEU A 354 0.57 -0.36 -13.81
C LEU A 354 1.89 -0.09 -14.52
N SER A 355 3.01 -0.14 -13.77
CA SER A 355 4.36 0.04 -14.35
C SER A 355 4.68 -1.03 -15.37
N LEU A 356 4.33 -2.29 -15.11
CA LEU A 356 4.45 -3.39 -16.08
C LEU A 356 3.48 -3.23 -17.24
N HIS A 357 2.21 -2.91 -16.96
CA HIS A 357 1.16 -2.78 -17.99
C HIS A 357 1.48 -1.67 -18.99
N HIS A 358 1.94 -0.51 -18.50
CA HIS A 358 2.32 0.63 -19.33
C HIS A 358 3.80 0.63 -19.73
N ARG A 359 4.59 -0.36 -19.30
CA ARG A 359 6.04 -0.44 -19.49
C ARG A 359 6.77 0.85 -19.13
N THR A 360 6.39 1.44 -17.99
CA THR A 360 6.87 2.75 -17.56
C THR A 360 7.00 2.80 -16.04
N ALA A 361 8.20 3.11 -15.54
CA ALA A 361 8.44 3.38 -14.12
C ALA A 361 8.22 4.86 -13.81
N PRO A 362 7.40 5.22 -12.81
CA PRO A 362 7.23 6.63 -12.39
C PRO A 362 8.50 7.17 -11.75
N PRO A 363 8.71 8.51 -11.77
CA PRO A 363 9.87 9.10 -11.12
C PRO A 363 9.75 9.14 -9.59
N THR A 364 10.89 9.09 -8.91
CA THR A 364 11.04 9.44 -7.50
C THR A 364 11.28 10.94 -7.40
N ARG A 365 10.40 11.64 -6.69
CA ARG A 365 10.47 13.08 -6.45
C ARG A 365 11.50 13.40 -5.35
N ASN A 366 12.01 14.62 -5.33
CA ASN A 366 12.85 15.20 -4.28
C ASN A 366 14.20 14.49 -4.04
N LEU A 367 14.69 13.71 -4.98
CA LEU A 367 16.03 13.13 -4.93
C LEU A 367 17.01 14.07 -5.65
N ASP A 368 17.41 15.13 -4.96
CA ASP A 368 18.29 16.20 -5.50
C ASP A 368 19.76 15.89 -5.21
N ASP A 369 20.09 15.47 -3.98
CA ASP A 369 21.42 15.07 -3.52
C ASP A 369 21.41 13.61 -3.02
N PRO A 370 21.68 12.64 -3.89
CA PRO A 370 21.66 11.21 -3.53
C PRO A 370 22.62 10.90 -2.39
N ASP A 371 22.17 10.05 -1.45
CA ASP A 371 23.00 9.60 -0.33
C ASP A 371 24.16 8.71 -0.82
N ASP A 372 25.39 9.01 -0.37
CA ASP A 372 26.59 8.29 -0.76
C ASP A 372 26.60 6.82 -0.32
N GLU A 373 25.77 6.41 0.64
CA GLU A 373 25.63 5.03 1.09
C GLU A 373 24.64 4.22 0.23
N ILE A 374 23.90 4.90 -0.69
CA ILE A 374 22.82 4.30 -1.47
C ILE A 374 23.26 4.19 -2.95
N HIS A 375 23.56 2.96 -3.36
CA HIS A 375 24.02 2.65 -4.72
C HIS A 375 22.92 1.91 -5.49
N LEU A 376 21.85 2.63 -5.87
CA LEU A 376 20.72 2.12 -6.64
C LEU A 376 20.48 2.99 -7.88
N ASP A 377 19.99 2.37 -8.96
CA ASP A 377 19.55 3.10 -10.16
C ASP A 377 18.13 3.65 -9.94
N VAL A 378 18.02 4.73 -9.17
CA VAL A 378 16.72 5.36 -8.85
C VAL A 378 16.23 6.18 -10.03
N VAL A 379 14.98 5.93 -10.44
CA VAL A 379 14.32 6.72 -11.49
C VAL A 379 14.04 8.12 -10.95
N ARG A 380 14.59 9.16 -11.59
CA ARG A 380 14.48 10.57 -11.19
C ARG A 380 13.99 11.42 -12.37
N MET A 381 13.50 12.61 -12.09
CA MET A 381 13.17 13.67 -13.04
C MET A 381 12.02 13.35 -14.00
N ALA A 382 12.02 12.19 -14.64
CA ALA A 382 11.02 11.79 -15.61
C ALA A 382 10.75 10.28 -15.57
N PRO A 383 9.56 9.83 -16.00
CA PRO A 383 9.26 8.42 -16.13
C PRO A 383 10.28 7.72 -17.05
N ARG A 384 10.58 6.45 -16.74
CA ARG A 384 11.54 5.64 -17.48
C ARG A 384 10.86 4.42 -18.12
N PRO A 385 11.12 4.12 -19.40
CA PRO A 385 10.65 2.89 -20.03
C PRO A 385 11.19 1.63 -19.33
N LEU A 386 10.37 0.60 -19.24
CA LEU A 386 10.71 -0.72 -18.69
C LEU A 386 10.78 -1.77 -19.79
N GLY A 387 11.69 -2.73 -19.62
CA GLY A 387 11.74 -3.96 -20.42
C GLY A 387 10.70 -4.99 -19.98
N ASP A 388 10.69 -6.14 -20.65
CA ASP A 388 9.90 -7.31 -20.22
C ASP A 388 10.66 -8.06 -19.13
N GLY A 389 9.99 -8.41 -18.05
CA GLY A 389 10.59 -9.12 -16.93
C GLY A 389 9.71 -9.08 -15.67
N VAL A 390 10.34 -9.33 -14.53
CA VAL A 390 9.68 -9.33 -13.22
C VAL A 390 9.80 -7.95 -12.57
N ALA A 391 8.70 -7.45 -12.02
CA ALA A 391 8.72 -6.28 -11.15
C ALA A 391 8.45 -6.68 -9.70
N LEU A 392 9.19 -6.09 -8.77
CA LEU A 392 9.06 -6.33 -7.33
C LEU A 392 8.41 -5.13 -6.64
N SER A 393 7.54 -5.40 -5.66
CA SER A 393 6.98 -4.39 -4.75
C SER A 393 7.35 -4.76 -3.33
N ASN A 394 8.08 -3.89 -2.64
CA ASN A 394 8.58 -4.10 -1.29
C ASN A 394 7.75 -3.36 -0.24
N SER A 395 7.49 -4.01 0.88
CA SER A 395 6.84 -3.41 2.04
C SER A 395 7.47 -3.91 3.32
N PHE A 396 8.01 -2.99 4.13
CA PHE A 396 8.69 -3.30 5.39
C PHE A 396 7.99 -2.57 6.54
N GLY A 397 7.48 -3.32 7.52
CA GLY A 397 6.66 -2.80 8.60
C GLY A 397 7.36 -2.80 9.95
N PHE A 398 6.95 -1.91 10.84
CA PHE A 398 7.29 -1.97 12.25
C PHE A 398 6.95 -3.37 12.81
N GLY A 399 7.76 -3.85 13.76
CA GLY A 399 7.72 -5.25 14.18
C GLY A 399 8.67 -6.15 13.38
N GLY A 400 9.34 -5.59 12.35
CA GLY A 400 10.25 -6.32 11.47
C GLY A 400 9.53 -7.18 10.43
N HIS A 401 8.31 -6.82 10.06
CA HIS A 401 7.56 -7.48 9.00
C HIS A 401 8.11 -7.08 7.62
N ASN A 402 8.48 -8.07 6.82
CA ASN A 402 8.97 -7.86 5.46
C ASN A 402 8.12 -8.65 4.48
N VAL A 403 7.58 -7.96 3.48
CA VAL A 403 6.80 -8.55 2.37
C VAL A 403 7.36 -8.04 1.05
N THR A 404 7.60 -8.95 0.12
CA THR A 404 7.90 -8.65 -1.28
C THR A 404 6.90 -9.38 -2.17
N LEU A 405 6.25 -8.65 -3.08
CA LEU A 405 5.39 -9.20 -4.12
C LEU A 405 6.15 -9.18 -5.45
N ALA A 406 6.02 -10.25 -6.24
CA ALA A 406 6.63 -10.37 -7.56
C ALA A 406 5.54 -10.47 -8.64
N PHE A 407 5.58 -9.55 -9.60
CA PHE A 407 4.64 -9.49 -10.72
C PHE A 407 5.34 -9.74 -12.04
N ARG A 408 4.61 -10.32 -13.01
CA ARG A 408 5.04 -10.49 -14.41
C ARG A 408 4.07 -9.80 -15.36
N PRO A 409 4.49 -9.39 -16.56
CA PRO A 409 3.57 -8.96 -17.60
C PRO A 409 2.50 -10.03 -17.85
N ALA A 410 1.30 -9.59 -18.23
CA ALA A 410 0.28 -10.48 -18.72
C ALA A 410 0.81 -11.20 -19.97
N GLY A 411 0.87 -12.52 -19.93
CA GLY A 411 1.37 -13.36 -21.03
C GLY A 411 0.39 -13.47 -22.19
#